data_4ab02ab2c2e5cad7d1d3bf2eea9f834f
#
_entry.id   4ab02ab2c2e5cad7d1d3bf2eea9f834f
#
_cell.length_a   1.000
_cell.length_b   1.000
_cell.length_c   1.000
_cell.angle_alpha   90.00
_cell.angle_beta   90.00
_cell.angle_gamma   90.00
#
_symmetry.space_group_name_H-M   'P 1'
#
loop_
_entity.id
_entity.type
_entity.pdbx_description
1 polymer ?
#
loop_
_entity_poly.entity_id
_entity_poly.type
_entity_poly.pdbx_seq_one_letter_code
_entity_poly.pdbx_strand_id
1 'polypeptide(L)'
;MSELKVKKTNAPALVETRSFKRGACVHATGDRGQAWRVLSGSVRLDTLGPDGLAFASLALAGDVIGAEALVGGHYTFHARALTPCVLAPWKEPKTSLLGLFTATQRRAADLMALRGGRAADRVAKLVQLLGATSEPGQSGSQIVMPRLRDVADITDLTIETVSRV
;
A
#
# COMPACT_ATOMS: atom_id res chain seq x y z
N MET A 1 -41.20 -41.18 -1.67
CA MET A 1 -41.12 -39.75 -1.31
C MET A 1 -39.60 -39.42 -1.19
N SER A 2 -39.08 -38.80 -2.21
CA SER A 2 -37.65 -38.53 -2.35
C SER A 2 -37.41 -37.06 -2.02
N GLU A 3 -36.70 -36.78 -0.90
CA GLU A 3 -36.36 -35.41 -0.53
C GLU A 3 -35.24 -34.88 -1.42
N LEU A 4 -35.57 -33.83 -2.17
CA LEU A 4 -34.63 -33.04 -2.93
C LEU A 4 -33.78 -32.18 -1.97
N LYS A 5 -32.51 -32.58 -1.73
CA LYS A 5 -31.50 -31.74 -1.09
C LYS A 5 -31.17 -30.56 -2.01
N VAL A 6 -31.67 -29.40 -1.65
CA VAL A 6 -31.24 -28.13 -2.26
C VAL A 6 -29.78 -27.85 -1.86
N LYS A 7 -28.87 -27.99 -2.81
CA LYS A 7 -27.49 -27.51 -2.67
C LYS A 7 -27.54 -25.96 -2.63
N LYS A 8 -27.29 -25.37 -1.47
CA LYS A 8 -26.97 -23.93 -1.37
C LYS A 8 -25.65 -23.69 -2.09
N THR A 9 -25.72 -23.16 -3.29
CA THR A 9 -24.55 -22.61 -4.00
C THR A 9 -24.15 -21.33 -3.28
N ASN A 10 -23.04 -21.37 -2.52
CA ASN A 10 -22.43 -20.19 -1.93
C ASN A 10 -21.82 -19.38 -3.09
N ALA A 11 -22.53 -18.38 -3.57
CA ALA A 11 -21.95 -17.35 -4.43
C ALA A 11 -20.88 -16.62 -3.60
N PRO A 12 -19.66 -16.38 -4.13
CA PRO A 12 -18.66 -15.59 -3.43
C PRO A 12 -19.25 -14.20 -3.15
N ALA A 13 -19.25 -13.79 -1.89
CA ALA A 13 -19.67 -12.46 -1.50
C ALA A 13 -18.84 -11.46 -2.31
N LEU A 14 -19.48 -10.58 -3.08
CA LEU A 14 -18.83 -9.49 -3.79
C LEU A 14 -18.03 -8.67 -2.75
N VAL A 15 -16.73 -8.78 -2.78
CA VAL A 15 -15.85 -7.97 -1.92
C VAL A 15 -15.96 -6.54 -2.41
N GLU A 16 -16.53 -5.67 -1.59
CA GLU A 16 -16.62 -4.24 -1.89
C GLU A 16 -15.20 -3.67 -2.05
N THR A 17 -14.80 -3.31 -3.25
CA THR A 17 -13.50 -2.72 -3.54
C THR A 17 -13.64 -1.23 -3.82
N ARG A 18 -12.58 -0.47 -3.51
CA ARG A 18 -12.47 0.95 -3.86
C ARG A 18 -11.25 1.19 -4.72
N SER A 19 -11.46 1.92 -5.81
CA SER A 19 -10.38 2.31 -6.73
C SER A 19 -10.00 3.77 -6.51
N PHE A 20 -8.71 4.04 -6.48
CA PHE A 20 -8.15 5.37 -6.28
C PHE A 20 -7.22 5.73 -7.42
N LYS A 21 -7.37 6.93 -7.98
CA LYS A 21 -6.43 7.48 -8.96
C LYS A 21 -5.16 7.94 -8.24
N ARG A 22 -4.04 7.96 -8.95
CA ARG A 22 -2.78 8.51 -8.44
C ARG A 22 -2.98 9.90 -7.81
N GLY A 23 -2.50 10.09 -6.60
CA GLY A 23 -2.60 11.32 -5.82
C GLY A 23 -3.88 11.46 -5.01
N ALA A 24 -4.86 10.58 -5.17
CA ALA A 24 -6.09 10.63 -4.38
C ALA A 24 -5.83 10.28 -2.92
N CYS A 25 -6.47 11.01 -1.99
CA CYS A 25 -6.49 10.69 -0.57
C CYS A 25 -7.32 9.41 -0.35
N VAL A 26 -6.75 8.45 0.37
CA VAL A 26 -7.44 7.22 0.79
C VAL A 26 -8.10 7.44 2.15
N HIS A 27 -7.34 7.99 3.10
CA HIS A 27 -7.82 8.46 4.39
C HIS A 27 -6.87 9.53 4.95
N ALA A 28 -7.38 10.38 5.83
CA ALA A 28 -6.59 11.40 6.51
C ALA A 28 -6.30 11.02 7.97
N THR A 29 -5.18 11.53 8.50
CA THR A 29 -4.84 11.45 9.92
C THR A 29 -5.97 12.03 10.76
N GLY A 30 -6.37 11.34 11.83
CA GLY A 30 -7.45 11.75 12.74
C GLY A 30 -8.85 11.29 12.31
N ASP A 31 -9.06 10.91 11.05
CA ASP A 31 -10.34 10.37 10.61
C ASP A 31 -10.61 8.99 11.24
N ARG A 32 -11.88 8.66 11.42
CA ARG A 32 -12.31 7.32 11.81
C ARG A 32 -12.51 6.46 10.58
N GLY A 33 -12.19 5.17 10.70
CA GLY A 33 -12.37 4.27 9.58
C GLY A 33 -12.04 2.83 9.88
N GLN A 34 -11.83 2.07 8.83
CA GLN A 34 -11.53 0.65 8.86
C GLN A 34 -10.16 0.38 8.24
N ALA A 35 -9.60 -0.80 8.52
CA ALA A 35 -8.40 -1.24 7.84
C ALA A 35 -8.70 -1.66 6.40
N TRP A 36 -7.73 -1.45 5.52
CA TRP A 36 -7.79 -1.74 4.10
C TRP A 36 -6.64 -2.63 3.67
N ARG A 37 -6.93 -3.65 2.86
CA ARG A 37 -5.91 -4.41 2.13
C ARG A 37 -5.68 -3.78 0.77
N VAL A 38 -4.44 -3.53 0.42
CA VAL A 38 -4.05 -3.11 -0.93
C VAL A 38 -4.11 -4.35 -1.83
N LEU A 39 -4.99 -4.34 -2.83
CA LEU A 39 -5.10 -5.43 -3.81
C LEU A 39 -4.15 -5.22 -4.98
N SER A 40 -4.03 -3.98 -5.45
CA SER A 40 -3.11 -3.61 -6.53
C SER A 40 -2.64 -2.17 -6.38
N GLY A 41 -1.51 -1.84 -7.01
CA GLY A 41 -0.89 -0.53 -6.93
C GLY A 41 -0.13 -0.29 -5.63
N SER A 42 0.10 0.97 -5.31
CA SER A 42 0.88 1.38 -4.13
C SER A 42 0.28 2.61 -3.45
N VAL A 43 0.43 2.66 -2.12
CA VAL A 43 -0.07 3.74 -1.27
C VAL A 43 1.09 4.31 -0.47
N ARG A 44 1.24 5.62 -0.48
CA ARG A 44 2.16 6.37 0.36
C ARG A 44 1.48 6.70 1.67
N LEU A 45 2.16 6.44 2.78
CA LEU A 45 1.76 6.81 4.12
C LEU A 45 2.64 7.95 4.60
N ASP A 46 2.02 9.04 5.01
CA ASP A 46 2.68 10.22 5.56
C ASP A 46 2.29 10.41 7.02
N THR A 47 3.23 10.87 7.83
CA THR A 47 2.98 11.32 9.20
C THR A 47 2.87 12.85 9.24
N LEU A 48 2.09 13.39 10.17
CA LEU A 48 2.02 14.83 10.39
C LEU A 48 3.19 15.25 11.27
N GLY A 49 4.10 16.03 10.69
CA GLY A 49 5.24 16.63 11.38
C GLY A 49 5.06 18.15 11.55
N PRO A 50 6.04 18.83 12.16
CA PRO A 50 6.00 20.29 12.36
C PRO A 50 5.88 21.07 11.05
N ASP A 51 6.50 20.60 9.99
CA ASP A 51 6.54 21.24 8.68
C ASP A 51 5.49 20.68 7.70
N GLY A 52 4.51 19.93 8.20
CA GLY A 52 3.45 19.30 7.41
C GLY A 52 3.61 17.79 7.26
N LEU A 53 3.09 17.24 6.16
CA LEU A 53 3.13 15.81 5.89
C LEU A 53 4.54 15.37 5.45
N ALA A 54 5.11 14.42 6.19
CA ALA A 54 6.41 13.81 5.91
C ALA A 54 6.24 12.32 5.58
N PHE A 55 7.00 11.82 4.61
CA PHE A 55 6.98 10.41 4.22
C PHE A 55 7.34 9.51 5.42
N ALA A 56 6.45 8.59 5.76
CA ALA A 56 6.62 7.63 6.84
C ALA A 56 6.78 6.20 6.33
N SER A 57 5.96 5.78 5.37
CA SER A 57 5.96 4.40 4.88
C SER A 57 5.36 4.26 3.47
N LEU A 58 5.60 3.09 2.90
CA LEU A 58 5.05 2.66 1.62
C LEU A 58 4.26 1.36 1.83
N ALA A 59 3.04 1.29 1.30
CA ALA A 59 2.25 0.07 1.26
C ALA A 59 2.08 -0.38 -0.20
N LEU A 60 2.27 -1.67 -0.43
CA LEU A 60 2.21 -2.32 -1.74
C LEU A 60 1.09 -3.37 -1.76
N ALA A 61 0.82 -3.98 -2.91
CA ALA A 61 -0.14 -5.06 -3.02
C ALA A 61 0.14 -6.17 -1.99
N GLY A 62 -0.88 -6.59 -1.26
CA GLY A 62 -0.81 -7.52 -0.13
C GLY A 62 -0.68 -6.87 1.23
N ASP A 63 -0.21 -5.63 1.34
CA ASP A 63 -0.09 -4.92 2.62
C ASP A 63 -1.46 -4.45 3.14
N VAL A 64 -1.55 -4.24 4.45
CA VAL A 64 -2.72 -3.67 5.13
C VAL A 64 -2.37 -2.28 5.64
N ILE A 65 -3.25 -1.32 5.41
CA ILE A 65 -3.15 0.05 5.90
C ILE A 65 -4.33 0.39 6.80
N GLY A 66 -4.15 1.34 7.70
CA GLY A 66 -5.20 1.81 8.59
C GLY A 66 -5.57 0.81 9.70
N ALA A 67 -4.74 -0.23 9.93
CA ALA A 67 -4.99 -1.22 11.00
C ALA A 67 -4.96 -0.59 12.39
N GLU A 68 -4.24 0.50 12.58
CA GLU A 68 -4.19 1.28 13.81
C GLU A 68 -5.55 1.84 14.21
N ALA A 69 -6.43 2.13 13.25
CA ALA A 69 -7.78 2.60 13.51
C ALA A 69 -8.66 1.54 14.21
N LEU A 70 -8.33 0.26 14.09
CA LEU A 70 -9.04 -0.83 14.75
C LEU A 70 -8.78 -0.84 16.27
N VAL A 71 -7.67 -0.27 16.71
CA VAL A 71 -7.27 -0.20 18.13
C VAL A 71 -7.57 1.19 18.71
N GLY A 72 -7.08 2.24 18.02
CA GLY A 72 -7.20 3.62 18.47
C GLY A 72 -8.46 4.35 17.99
N GLY A 73 -9.25 3.76 17.09
CA GLY A 73 -10.45 4.36 16.51
C GLY A 73 -10.19 5.42 15.44
N HIS A 74 -8.94 5.84 15.26
CA HIS A 74 -8.54 6.88 14.31
C HIS A 74 -7.30 6.48 13.51
N TYR A 75 -7.18 6.99 12.28
CA TYR A 75 -5.96 6.84 11.49
C TYR A 75 -4.84 7.72 12.05
N THR A 76 -3.65 7.14 12.21
CA THR A 76 -2.44 7.88 12.63
C THR A 76 -1.64 8.39 11.44
N PHE A 77 -1.85 7.80 10.26
CA PHE A 77 -1.20 8.19 9.02
C PHE A 77 -2.17 8.82 8.03
N HIS A 78 -1.68 9.76 7.25
CA HIS A 78 -2.34 10.21 6.03
C HIS A 78 -1.97 9.25 4.89
N ALA A 79 -2.96 8.61 4.27
CA ALA A 79 -2.74 7.67 3.18
C ALA A 79 -3.13 8.28 1.83
N ARG A 80 -2.22 8.23 0.87
CA ARG A 80 -2.42 8.77 -0.48
C ARG A 80 -2.00 7.73 -1.53
N ALA A 81 -2.82 7.54 -2.56
CA ALA A 81 -2.49 6.67 -3.68
C ALA A 81 -1.23 7.17 -4.41
N LEU A 82 -0.15 6.42 -4.34
CA LEU A 82 1.13 6.74 -5.01
C LEU A 82 1.06 6.41 -6.50
N THR A 83 0.44 5.27 -6.82
CA THR A 83 0.03 4.85 -8.17
C THR A 83 -1.48 4.63 -8.18
N PRO A 84 -2.14 4.43 -9.33
CA PRO A 84 -3.51 3.92 -9.32
C PRO A 84 -3.58 2.64 -8.50
N CYS A 85 -4.52 2.54 -7.55
CA CYS A 85 -4.61 1.41 -6.65
C CYS A 85 -6.06 0.99 -6.39
N VAL A 86 -6.21 -0.29 -6.05
CA VAL A 86 -7.47 -0.90 -5.65
C VAL A 86 -7.32 -1.43 -4.23
N LEU A 87 -8.26 -1.09 -3.38
CA LEU A 87 -8.29 -1.49 -1.98
C LEU A 87 -9.58 -2.25 -1.68
N ALA A 88 -9.49 -3.22 -0.75
CA ALA A 88 -10.64 -3.91 -0.18
C ALA A 88 -10.67 -3.73 1.34
N PRO A 89 -11.85 -3.70 1.98
CA PRO A 89 -11.94 -3.74 3.44
C PRO A 89 -11.21 -4.96 3.98
N TRP A 90 -10.34 -4.74 4.97
CA TRP A 90 -9.66 -5.86 5.63
C TRP A 90 -10.55 -6.42 6.74
N LYS A 91 -11.04 -7.65 6.54
CA LYS A 91 -11.95 -8.36 7.46
C LYS A 91 -11.39 -9.72 7.91
N GLU A 92 -10.08 -9.86 7.93
CA GLU A 92 -9.48 -11.16 8.20
C GLU A 92 -9.53 -11.56 9.68
N PRO A 93 -9.57 -12.88 9.96
CA PRO A 93 -9.59 -13.40 11.32
C PRO A 93 -8.25 -13.12 12.04
N LYS A 94 -8.28 -13.16 13.38
CA LYS A 94 -7.12 -12.92 14.28
C LYS A 94 -5.87 -13.76 13.94
N THR A 95 -6.03 -14.90 13.27
CA THR A 95 -4.93 -15.76 12.81
C THR A 95 -4.02 -15.10 11.76
N SER A 96 -4.47 -14.04 11.10
CA SER A 96 -3.66 -13.27 10.13
C SER A 96 -2.69 -12.29 10.79
N LEU A 97 -2.71 -12.11 12.11
CA LEU A 97 -1.84 -11.12 12.78
C LEU A 97 -0.36 -11.42 12.61
N LEU A 98 0.03 -12.71 12.64
CA LEU A 98 1.42 -13.10 12.41
C LEU A 98 1.88 -12.75 10.98
N GLY A 99 1.01 -13.00 10.00
CA GLY A 99 1.26 -12.61 8.60
C GLY A 99 1.39 -11.11 8.44
N LEU A 100 0.52 -10.34 9.09
CA LEU A 100 0.56 -8.87 9.09
C LEU A 100 1.87 -8.37 9.74
N PHE A 101 2.26 -8.93 10.89
CA PHE A 101 3.50 -8.57 11.57
C PHE A 101 4.73 -8.85 10.68
N THR A 102 4.80 -10.03 10.05
CA THR A 102 5.88 -10.40 9.12
C THR A 102 5.94 -9.46 7.91
N ALA A 103 4.78 -9.10 7.33
CA ALA A 103 4.71 -8.15 6.23
C ALA A 103 5.21 -6.76 6.64
N THR A 104 4.82 -6.29 7.84
CA THR A 104 5.29 -5.00 8.39
C THR A 104 6.80 -5.00 8.61
N GLN A 105 7.37 -6.07 9.14
CA GLN A 105 8.82 -6.21 9.32
C GLN A 105 9.58 -6.17 7.98
N ARG A 106 9.07 -6.88 6.98
CA ARG A 106 9.63 -6.85 5.63
C ARG A 106 9.58 -5.43 5.05
N ARG A 107 8.46 -4.74 5.22
CA ARG A 107 8.32 -3.36 4.74
C ARG A 107 9.26 -2.40 5.44
N ALA A 108 9.51 -2.56 6.73
CA ALA A 108 10.51 -1.79 7.46
C ALA A 108 11.92 -1.99 6.89
N ALA A 109 12.30 -3.23 6.58
CA ALA A 109 13.59 -3.52 5.94
C ALA A 109 13.70 -2.90 4.52
N ASP A 110 12.62 -2.96 3.73
CA ASP A 110 12.58 -2.30 2.42
C ASP A 110 12.78 -0.78 2.54
N LEU A 111 12.15 -0.12 3.53
CA LEU A 111 12.30 1.31 3.77
C LEU A 111 13.73 1.70 4.14
N MET A 112 14.41 0.89 4.93
CA MET A 112 15.83 1.12 5.23
C MET A 112 16.70 1.02 3.97
N ALA A 113 16.44 0.03 3.10
CA ALA A 113 17.13 -0.14 1.83
C ALA A 113 16.85 1.01 0.85
N LEU A 114 15.66 1.62 0.89
CA LEU A 114 15.31 2.79 0.08
C LEU A 114 16.04 4.07 0.50
N ARG A 115 16.57 4.12 1.72
CA ARG A 115 17.25 5.30 2.28
C ARG A 115 18.73 5.10 2.57
N GLY A 116 19.26 3.90 2.32
CA GLY A 116 20.66 3.56 2.52
C GLY A 116 21.40 3.30 1.20
N GLY A 117 22.71 3.52 1.16
CA GLY A 117 23.56 3.24 0.02
C GLY A 117 23.54 4.31 -1.07
N ARG A 118 23.92 3.93 -2.29
CA ARG A 118 24.08 4.86 -3.44
C ARG A 118 22.72 5.27 -4.00
N ALA A 119 22.63 6.49 -4.54
CA ALA A 119 21.38 7.03 -5.10
C ALA A 119 20.75 6.10 -6.15
N ALA A 120 21.55 5.59 -7.08
CA ALA A 120 21.08 4.66 -8.12
C ALA A 120 20.48 3.38 -7.53
N ASP A 121 21.08 2.82 -6.47
CA ASP A 121 20.62 1.60 -5.83
C ASP A 121 19.26 1.81 -5.13
N ARG A 122 19.07 2.98 -4.50
CA ARG A 122 17.81 3.36 -3.85
C ARG A 122 16.67 3.48 -4.89
N VAL A 123 16.93 4.17 -6.00
CA VAL A 123 15.93 4.33 -7.07
C VAL A 123 15.63 2.98 -7.72
N ALA A 124 16.64 2.16 -8.02
CA ALA A 124 16.46 0.82 -8.56
C ALA A 124 15.64 -0.07 -7.61
N LYS A 125 15.90 -0.01 -6.29
CA LYS A 125 15.11 -0.73 -5.29
C LYS A 125 13.65 -0.30 -5.28
N LEU A 126 13.35 1.01 -5.39
CA LEU A 126 11.98 1.50 -5.48
C LEU A 126 11.28 0.98 -6.74
N VAL A 127 11.95 1.02 -7.90
CA VAL A 127 11.41 0.48 -9.16
C VAL A 127 11.11 -1.02 -9.02
N GLN A 128 12.01 -1.79 -8.41
CA GLN A 128 11.81 -3.21 -8.15
C GLN A 128 10.58 -3.47 -7.26
N LEU A 129 10.41 -2.71 -6.19
CA LEU A 129 9.27 -2.85 -5.29
C LEU A 129 7.94 -2.52 -5.98
N LEU A 130 7.91 -1.46 -6.79
CA LEU A 130 6.72 -1.09 -7.55
C LEU A 130 6.41 -2.09 -8.66
N GLY A 131 7.43 -2.68 -9.29
CA GLY A 131 7.26 -3.70 -10.32
C GLY A 131 6.71 -5.03 -9.78
N ALA A 132 7.05 -5.39 -8.56
CA ALA A 132 6.55 -6.60 -7.91
C ALA A 132 5.04 -6.54 -7.58
N THR A 133 4.40 -5.39 -7.72
CA THR A 133 2.95 -5.18 -7.44
C THR A 133 2.08 -5.30 -8.69
N SER A 134 2.68 -5.56 -9.85
CA SER A 134 1.93 -5.78 -11.10
C SER A 134 1.33 -7.18 -11.10
N GLU A 135 0.08 -7.32 -11.56
CA GLU A 135 -0.65 -8.59 -11.64
C GLU A 135 0.16 -9.66 -12.40
N PRO A 136 0.32 -10.89 -11.85
CA PRO A 136 0.95 -11.97 -12.58
C PRO A 136 0.04 -12.38 -13.75
N GLY A 137 0.48 -12.12 -14.98
CA GLY A 137 -0.23 -12.52 -16.20
C GLY A 137 -0.34 -11.45 -17.29
N GLN A 138 -0.03 -10.20 -17.01
CA GLN A 138 0.11 -9.19 -18.05
C GLN A 138 1.57 -9.16 -18.52
N SER A 139 1.89 -9.92 -19.55
CA SER A 139 3.14 -9.78 -20.30
C SER A 139 3.24 -8.34 -20.81
N GLY A 140 4.17 -7.54 -20.26
CA GLY A 140 4.34 -6.13 -20.60
C GLY A 140 3.75 -5.15 -19.60
N SER A 141 3.54 -5.52 -18.34
CA SER A 141 3.09 -4.60 -17.29
C SER A 141 4.02 -3.39 -17.20
N GLN A 142 3.58 -2.29 -17.76
CA GLN A 142 4.26 -1.00 -17.65
C GLN A 142 4.23 -0.57 -16.17
N ILE A 143 5.40 -0.47 -15.54
CA ILE A 143 5.51 0.02 -14.16
C ILE A 143 5.05 1.49 -14.16
N VAL A 144 3.98 1.77 -13.42
CA VAL A 144 3.51 3.14 -13.24
C VAL A 144 4.41 3.83 -12.23
N MET A 145 5.33 4.65 -12.72
CA MET A 145 6.24 5.40 -11.86
C MET A 145 5.50 6.52 -11.10
N PRO A 146 5.83 6.74 -9.83
CA PRO A 146 5.38 7.91 -9.07
C PRO A 146 5.89 9.21 -9.69
N ARG A 147 5.41 10.34 -9.18
CA ARG A 147 5.98 11.65 -9.54
C ARG A 147 7.42 11.74 -9.03
N LEU A 148 8.26 12.48 -9.73
CA LEU A 148 9.68 12.66 -9.37
C LEU A 148 9.86 13.13 -7.92
N ARG A 149 8.99 14.03 -7.46
CA ARG A 149 8.97 14.51 -6.07
C ARG A 149 8.68 13.37 -5.08
N ASP A 150 7.72 12.49 -5.39
CA ASP A 150 7.43 11.34 -4.52
C ASP A 150 8.63 10.37 -4.46
N VAL A 151 9.29 10.13 -5.60
CA VAL A 151 10.51 9.31 -5.63
C VAL A 151 11.60 9.93 -4.77
N ALA A 152 11.82 11.25 -4.89
CA ALA A 152 12.81 12.00 -4.10
C ALA A 152 12.53 11.87 -2.59
N ASP A 153 11.29 12.12 -2.16
CA ASP A 153 10.89 12.02 -0.76
C ASP A 153 11.03 10.60 -0.19
N ILE A 154 10.64 9.57 -0.97
CA ILE A 154 10.69 8.15 -0.56
C ILE A 154 12.15 7.69 -0.39
N THR A 155 13.01 8.09 -1.34
CA THR A 155 14.41 7.65 -1.38
C THR A 155 15.36 8.56 -0.61
N ASP A 156 14.85 9.64 -0.02
CA ASP A 156 15.64 10.66 0.67
C ASP A 156 16.74 11.22 -0.23
N LEU A 157 16.35 11.63 -1.42
CA LEU A 157 17.20 12.25 -2.44
C LEU A 157 16.61 13.59 -2.88
N THR A 158 17.45 14.43 -3.50
CA THR A 158 16.94 15.62 -4.17
C THR A 158 16.31 15.27 -5.54
N ILE A 159 15.39 16.10 -6.02
CA ILE A 159 14.76 15.91 -7.34
C ILE A 159 15.82 15.87 -8.46
N GLU A 160 16.86 16.72 -8.34
CA GLU A 160 17.97 16.78 -9.31
C GLU A 160 18.75 15.47 -9.32
N THR A 161 18.98 14.88 -8.16
CA THR A 161 19.67 13.58 -8.05
C THR A 161 18.83 12.48 -8.70
N VAL A 162 17.53 12.42 -8.39
CA VAL A 162 16.62 11.42 -8.98
C VAL A 162 16.55 11.57 -10.50
N SER A 163 16.57 12.79 -11.03
CA SER A 163 16.48 13.02 -12.47
C SER A 163 17.75 12.63 -13.24
N ARG A 164 18.88 12.44 -12.56
CA ARG A 164 20.18 12.06 -13.15
C ARG A 164 20.46 10.55 -13.07
N VAL A 165 19.67 9.83 -12.32
CA VAL A 165 19.80 8.38 -12.07
C VAL A 165 18.82 7.60 -12.94
#